data_b67ece42ff47e68f4fe00d323229d101
#
_entry.id   b67ece42ff47e68f4fe00d323229d101
#
_cell.length_a   1.000
_cell.length_b   1.000
_cell.length_c   1.000
_cell.angle_alpha   90.00
_cell.angle_beta   90.00
_cell.angle_gamma   90.00
#
_symmetry.space_group_name_H-M   'P 1'
#
loop_
_entity.id
_entity.type
_entity.pdbx_description
1 polymer ?
#
loop_
_entity_poly.entity_id
_entity_poly.type
_entity_poly.pdbx_seq_one_letter_code
_entity_poly.pdbx_strand_id
1 'polypeptide(L)'
;MRWLIFICTSLFLFTLPLAAEDKVKVIDGDTIHVGKLKYRFLGIDAPEMDQVCKKNQQDIMCGVIAKNALIEKINNSPVTCKIEEVDRYKRLVAECFVKEESLSRYLVRNGYAVAYRRYSIKFVEDEEYAKQNQLGLWSMTFDYPWDHRAKLRSK
;
A
#
# COMPACT_ATOMS: atom_id res chain seq x y z
N MET A 1 25.17 -70.54 -9.04
CA MET A 1 25.80 -69.21 -9.12
C MET A 1 24.68 -68.22 -9.35
N ARG A 2 24.16 -67.53 -8.26
CA ARG A 2 23.06 -66.56 -8.35
C ARG A 2 23.67 -65.17 -8.35
N TRP A 3 23.48 -64.42 -9.45
CA TRP A 3 23.91 -63.02 -9.56
C TRP A 3 22.83 -62.12 -8.94
N LEU A 4 23.18 -61.43 -7.90
CA LEU A 4 22.37 -60.35 -7.30
C LEU A 4 22.65 -59.05 -8.07
N ILE A 5 21.66 -58.58 -8.80
CA ILE A 5 21.68 -57.26 -9.45
C ILE A 5 21.24 -56.22 -8.42
N PHE A 6 22.20 -55.41 -7.96
CA PHE A 6 21.90 -54.23 -7.14
C PHE A 6 21.38 -53.09 -8.05
N ILE A 7 20.08 -52.81 -7.98
CA ILE A 7 19.50 -51.64 -8.64
C ILE A 7 19.72 -50.44 -7.70
N CYS A 8 20.71 -49.59 -8.05
CA CYS A 8 20.95 -48.33 -7.38
C CYS A 8 19.94 -47.31 -7.87
N THR A 9 18.83 -47.10 -7.11
CA THR A 9 17.86 -46.03 -7.37
C THR A 9 18.44 -44.70 -6.97
N SER A 10 18.99 -43.95 -7.92
CA SER A 10 19.44 -42.57 -7.71
C SER A 10 18.23 -41.69 -7.51
N LEU A 11 18.02 -41.22 -6.26
CA LEU A 11 16.98 -40.24 -5.91
C LEU A 11 17.44 -38.84 -6.36
N PHE A 12 16.95 -38.41 -7.52
CA PHE A 12 17.19 -37.05 -8.04
C PHE A 12 16.35 -36.08 -7.20
N LEU A 13 16.96 -35.43 -6.23
CA LEU A 13 16.36 -34.29 -5.51
C LEU A 13 16.24 -33.09 -6.47
N PHE A 14 15.06 -32.90 -7.01
CA PHE A 14 14.72 -31.68 -7.77
C PHE A 14 14.63 -30.51 -6.80
N THR A 15 15.69 -29.72 -6.67
CA THR A 15 15.64 -28.43 -5.99
C THR A 15 14.97 -27.43 -6.91
N LEU A 16 13.70 -27.08 -6.60
CA LEU A 16 13.02 -25.97 -7.26
C LEU A 16 13.78 -24.68 -6.89
N PRO A 17 14.11 -23.82 -7.87
CA PRO A 17 14.69 -22.52 -7.56
C PRO A 17 13.65 -21.71 -6.77
N LEU A 18 14.03 -21.28 -5.56
CA LEU A 18 13.26 -20.31 -4.80
C LEU A 18 13.25 -18.99 -5.59
N ALA A 19 12.09 -18.64 -6.14
CA ALA A 19 11.94 -17.36 -6.83
C ALA A 19 12.26 -16.25 -5.83
N ALA A 20 13.22 -15.37 -6.16
CA ALA A 20 13.51 -14.20 -5.35
C ALA A 20 12.26 -13.31 -5.37
N GLU A 21 11.66 -13.09 -4.20
CA GLU A 21 10.55 -12.14 -4.08
C GLU A 21 11.06 -10.73 -4.37
N ASP A 22 10.37 -10.02 -5.25
CA ASP A 22 10.69 -8.63 -5.56
C ASP A 22 10.52 -7.75 -4.32
N LYS A 23 11.57 -7.01 -3.99
CA LYS A 23 11.57 -6.11 -2.83
C LYS A 23 10.54 -5.00 -3.01
N VAL A 24 9.64 -4.86 -2.03
CA VAL A 24 8.67 -3.77 -1.97
C VAL A 24 9.35 -2.50 -1.46
N LYS A 25 9.20 -1.39 -2.21
CA LYS A 25 9.64 -0.05 -1.80
C LYS A 25 8.42 0.86 -1.66
N VAL A 26 8.13 1.30 -0.45
CA VAL A 26 7.09 2.30 -0.19
C VAL A 26 7.61 3.68 -0.57
N ILE A 27 6.89 4.38 -1.45
CA ILE A 27 7.23 5.73 -1.93
C ILE A 27 6.56 6.78 -1.05
N ASP A 28 5.25 6.66 -0.88
CA ASP A 28 4.39 7.51 -0.05
C ASP A 28 3.24 6.69 0.55
N GLY A 29 2.20 7.34 1.08
CA GLY A 29 1.08 6.67 1.76
C GLY A 29 0.16 5.86 0.86
N ASP A 30 0.27 5.94 -0.48
CA ASP A 30 -0.60 5.23 -1.42
C ASP A 30 0.09 4.78 -2.72
N THR A 31 1.43 4.83 -2.73
CA THR A 31 2.25 4.42 -3.88
C THR A 31 3.38 3.50 -3.42
N ILE A 32 3.48 2.33 -4.05
CA ILE A 32 4.59 1.39 -3.85
C ILE A 32 5.25 1.00 -5.16
N HIS A 33 6.50 0.58 -5.08
CA HIS A 33 7.19 -0.11 -6.16
C HIS A 33 7.44 -1.56 -5.74
N VAL A 34 7.17 -2.50 -6.65
CA VAL A 34 7.51 -3.92 -6.51
C VAL A 34 8.39 -4.27 -7.72
N GLY A 35 9.66 -4.49 -7.48
CA GLY A 35 10.63 -4.58 -8.56
C GLY A 35 10.65 -3.29 -9.42
N LYS A 36 10.36 -3.42 -10.71
CA LYS A 36 10.29 -2.29 -11.66
C LYS A 36 8.87 -1.70 -11.81
N LEU A 37 7.87 -2.34 -11.25
CA LEU A 37 6.47 -1.93 -11.37
C LEU A 37 6.12 -0.88 -10.31
N LYS A 38 5.35 0.13 -10.73
CA LYS A 38 4.87 1.21 -9.87
C LYS A 38 3.37 1.06 -9.68
N TYR A 39 2.93 0.90 -8.44
CA TYR A 39 1.52 0.74 -8.09
C TYR A 39 1.00 1.97 -7.36
N ARG A 40 -0.14 2.49 -7.81
CA ARG A 40 -0.94 3.49 -7.12
C ARG A 40 -2.17 2.80 -6.54
N PHE A 41 -2.43 2.95 -5.27
CA PHE A 41 -3.56 2.28 -4.64
C PHE A 41 -4.89 2.84 -5.14
N LEU A 42 -5.78 1.91 -5.53
CA LEU A 42 -7.10 2.22 -6.04
C LEU A 42 -7.98 2.86 -4.96
N GLY A 43 -8.73 3.90 -5.35
CA GLY A 43 -9.85 4.45 -4.59
C GLY A 43 -9.51 5.19 -3.31
N ILE A 44 -8.23 5.48 -3.07
CA ILE A 44 -7.78 6.25 -1.92
C ILE A 44 -6.85 7.40 -2.32
N ASP A 45 -6.70 8.36 -1.41
CA ASP A 45 -5.74 9.46 -1.54
C ASP A 45 -5.08 9.69 -0.18
N ALA A 46 -3.76 9.52 -0.10
CA ALA A 46 -3.00 9.75 1.12
C ALA A 46 -2.41 11.16 1.13
N PRO A 47 -2.13 11.74 2.31
CA PRO A 47 -1.42 13.01 2.40
C PRO A 47 -0.08 12.97 1.67
N GLU A 48 0.26 14.08 1.01
CA GLU A 48 1.54 14.25 0.35
C GLU A 48 2.69 14.22 1.37
N MET A 49 3.89 13.84 0.93
CA MET A 49 5.04 13.70 1.82
C MET A 49 5.41 14.99 2.55
N ASP A 50 5.14 16.15 1.94
CA ASP A 50 5.37 17.49 2.49
C ASP A 50 4.12 18.09 3.16
N GLN A 51 3.03 17.34 3.22
CA GLN A 51 1.78 17.82 3.77
C GLN A 51 1.83 17.88 5.30
N VAL A 52 1.51 19.07 5.84
CA VAL A 52 1.43 19.34 7.27
C VAL A 52 -0.04 19.31 7.72
N CYS A 53 -0.30 18.53 8.76
CA CYS A 53 -1.55 18.51 9.50
C CYS A 53 -1.33 19.16 10.88
N LYS A 54 -2.39 19.59 11.57
CA LYS A 54 -2.29 20.18 12.90
C LYS A 54 -3.02 19.37 13.95
N LYS A 55 -2.34 19.05 15.05
CA LYS A 55 -2.93 18.43 16.24
C LYS A 55 -2.51 19.22 17.48
N ASN A 56 -3.49 19.72 18.23
CA ASN A 56 -3.23 20.54 19.41
C ASN A 56 -2.25 21.71 19.14
N GLN A 57 -2.42 22.39 18.00
CA GLN A 57 -1.57 23.48 17.50
C GLN A 57 -0.13 23.07 17.09
N GLN A 58 0.20 21.79 17.14
CA GLN A 58 1.48 21.27 16.68
C GLN A 58 1.39 20.84 15.22
N ASP A 59 2.44 21.17 14.46
CA ASP A 59 2.59 20.76 13.08
C ASP A 59 3.08 19.32 13.02
N ILE A 60 2.40 18.51 12.21
CA ILE A 60 2.65 17.08 12.07
C ILE A 60 2.77 16.74 10.58
N MET A 61 3.85 16.08 10.19
CA MET A 61 4.08 15.59 8.82
C MET A 61 3.19 14.36 8.54
N CYS A 62 1.92 14.61 8.22
CA CYS A 62 0.93 13.53 8.10
C CYS A 62 1.21 12.58 6.91
N GLY A 63 1.82 13.05 5.84
CA GLY A 63 2.25 12.18 4.75
C GLY A 63 3.34 11.19 5.17
N VAL A 64 4.27 11.64 6.03
CA VAL A 64 5.30 10.75 6.60
C VAL A 64 4.67 9.68 7.50
N ILE A 65 3.67 10.06 8.30
CA ILE A 65 2.93 9.11 9.15
C ILE A 65 2.22 8.05 8.29
N ALA A 66 1.52 8.46 7.24
CA ALA A 66 0.84 7.54 6.32
C ALA A 66 1.82 6.55 5.67
N LYS A 67 2.96 7.06 5.19
CA LYS A 67 4.02 6.22 4.63
C LYS A 67 4.56 5.22 5.65
N ASN A 68 4.87 5.65 6.87
CA ASN A 68 5.41 4.78 7.91
C ASN A 68 4.40 3.70 8.30
N ALA A 69 3.12 4.04 8.44
CA ALA A 69 2.05 3.07 8.69
C ALA A 69 1.97 2.00 7.59
N LEU A 70 2.15 2.39 6.33
CA LEU A 70 2.20 1.45 5.21
C LEU A 70 3.45 0.56 5.27
N ILE A 71 4.62 1.11 5.61
CA ILE A 71 5.86 0.34 5.80
C ILE A 71 5.67 -0.71 6.90
N GLU A 72 5.13 -0.31 8.04
CA GLU A 72 4.87 -1.20 9.18
C GLU A 72 3.84 -2.28 8.81
N LYS A 73 2.79 -1.93 8.07
CA LYS A 73 1.78 -2.88 7.62
C LYS A 73 2.34 -3.94 6.68
N ILE A 74 3.19 -3.54 5.76
CA ILE A 74 3.85 -4.46 4.81
C ILE A 74 4.87 -5.33 5.56
N ASN A 75 5.69 -4.75 6.42
CA ASN A 75 6.67 -5.44 7.28
C ASN A 75 7.42 -6.58 6.56
N ASN A 76 7.98 -6.29 5.40
CA ASN A 76 8.67 -7.24 4.51
C ASN A 76 7.81 -8.45 4.05
N SER A 77 6.49 -8.41 4.25
CA SER A 77 5.60 -9.45 3.74
C SER A 77 5.43 -9.32 2.22
N PRO A 78 5.17 -10.45 1.52
CA PRO A 78 4.79 -10.41 0.11
C PRO A 78 3.57 -9.54 -0.11
N VAL A 79 3.62 -8.73 -1.18
CA VAL A 79 2.48 -7.91 -1.61
C VAL A 79 1.96 -8.44 -2.94
N THR A 80 0.67 -8.74 -2.98
CA THR A 80 -0.02 -9.11 -4.22
C THR A 80 -0.95 -7.97 -4.64
N CYS A 81 -1.03 -7.66 -5.94
CA CYS A 81 -1.84 -6.56 -6.43
C CYS A 81 -2.75 -7.01 -7.57
N LYS A 82 -4.03 -6.63 -7.47
CA LYS A 82 -5.02 -6.77 -8.54
C LYS A 82 -5.09 -5.46 -9.30
N ILE A 83 -4.60 -5.46 -10.54
CA ILE A 83 -4.55 -4.29 -11.41
C ILE A 83 -5.93 -4.04 -12.00
N GLU A 84 -6.41 -2.79 -11.97
CA GLU A 84 -7.66 -2.35 -12.61
C GLU A 84 -7.39 -1.53 -13.88
N GLU A 85 -6.41 -0.61 -13.84
CA GLU A 85 -6.07 0.25 -14.98
C GLU A 85 -4.62 0.74 -14.93
N VAL A 86 -4.21 1.48 -15.95
CA VAL A 86 -2.93 2.20 -16.00
C VAL A 86 -3.20 3.70 -16.10
N ASP A 87 -2.65 4.48 -15.18
CA ASP A 87 -2.86 5.93 -15.18
C ASP A 87 -1.96 6.65 -16.23
N ARG A 88 -2.23 7.96 -16.41
CA ARG A 88 -1.46 8.82 -17.34
C ARG A 88 0.04 8.95 -16.99
N TYR A 89 0.43 8.58 -15.78
CA TYR A 89 1.83 8.57 -15.32
C TYR A 89 2.47 7.20 -15.44
N LYS A 90 1.81 6.25 -16.12
CA LYS A 90 2.23 4.86 -16.31
C LYS A 90 2.36 4.07 -15.00
N ARG A 91 1.59 4.45 -13.95
CA ARG A 91 1.45 3.64 -12.75
C ARG A 91 0.31 2.66 -12.92
N LEU A 92 0.45 1.48 -12.37
CA LEU A 92 -0.60 0.48 -12.29
C LEU A 92 -1.54 0.87 -11.14
N VAL A 93 -2.77 1.28 -11.46
CA VAL A 93 -3.80 1.52 -10.44
C VAL A 93 -4.34 0.18 -10.01
N ALA A 94 -4.16 -0.15 -8.73
CA ALA A 94 -4.40 -1.50 -8.25
C ALA A 94 -4.89 -1.52 -6.80
N GLU A 95 -5.65 -2.55 -6.46
CA GLU A 95 -5.85 -2.93 -5.07
C GLU A 95 -4.77 -3.94 -4.66
N CYS A 96 -3.94 -3.55 -3.68
CA CYS A 96 -2.83 -4.36 -3.21
C CYS A 96 -3.12 -4.94 -1.82
N PHE A 97 -2.57 -6.12 -1.56
CA PHE A 97 -2.87 -6.93 -0.37
C PHE A 97 -1.61 -7.46 0.28
N VAL A 98 -1.65 -7.56 1.61
CA VAL A 98 -0.74 -8.35 2.44
C VAL A 98 -1.59 -9.38 3.17
N LYS A 99 -1.31 -10.68 2.98
CA LYS A 99 -2.09 -11.78 3.60
C LYS A 99 -3.61 -11.59 3.44
N GLU A 100 -4.11 -11.36 2.27
CA GLU A 100 -5.54 -11.15 1.97
C GLU A 100 -6.14 -9.83 2.50
N GLU A 101 -5.44 -9.06 3.32
CA GLU A 101 -5.92 -7.76 3.79
C GLU A 101 -5.57 -6.66 2.82
N SER A 102 -6.58 -5.90 2.37
CA SER A 102 -6.43 -4.76 1.46
C SER A 102 -5.65 -3.62 2.14
N LEU A 103 -4.54 -3.20 1.52
CA LEU A 103 -3.74 -2.06 1.98
C LEU A 103 -4.53 -0.75 1.88
N SER A 104 -5.35 -0.57 0.83
CA SER A 104 -6.24 0.58 0.70
C SER A 104 -7.22 0.66 1.88
N ARG A 105 -7.88 -0.46 2.21
CA ARG A 105 -8.81 -0.53 3.34
C ARG A 105 -8.11 -0.24 4.66
N TYR A 106 -6.96 -0.86 4.89
CA TYR A 106 -6.17 -0.63 6.10
C TYR A 106 -5.86 0.85 6.31
N LEU A 107 -5.37 1.53 5.27
CA LEU A 107 -4.98 2.93 5.34
C LEU A 107 -6.18 3.85 5.61
N VAL A 108 -7.31 3.65 4.92
CA VAL A 108 -8.50 4.48 5.11
C VAL A 108 -9.15 4.23 6.47
N ARG A 109 -9.30 2.96 6.87
CA ARG A 109 -9.96 2.60 8.12
C ARG A 109 -9.20 3.07 9.37
N ASN A 110 -7.88 3.23 9.27
CA ASN A 110 -7.05 3.78 10.34
C ASN A 110 -6.78 5.29 10.19
N GLY A 111 -7.38 5.94 9.20
CA GLY A 111 -7.26 7.38 8.97
C GLY A 111 -5.90 7.82 8.45
N TYR A 112 -5.13 6.94 7.80
CA TYR A 112 -3.87 7.30 7.14
C TYR A 112 -4.06 7.78 5.70
N ALA A 113 -5.22 7.50 5.11
CA ALA A 113 -5.64 8.00 3.81
C ALA A 113 -7.13 8.32 3.85
N VAL A 114 -7.63 9.02 2.83
CA VAL A 114 -9.05 9.33 2.64
C VAL A 114 -9.62 8.52 1.46
N ALA A 115 -10.91 8.21 1.50
CA ALA A 115 -11.59 7.59 0.37
C ALA A 115 -11.70 8.58 -0.79
N TYR A 116 -11.17 8.22 -1.96
CA TYR A 116 -11.20 9.09 -3.11
C TYR A 116 -12.42 8.80 -3.99
N ARG A 117 -13.56 9.31 -3.61
CA ARG A 117 -14.89 9.03 -4.19
C ARG A 117 -14.98 9.26 -5.68
N ARG A 118 -14.12 10.11 -6.25
CA ARG A 118 -14.06 10.36 -7.70
C ARG A 118 -13.71 9.09 -8.50
N TYR A 119 -12.96 8.16 -7.88
CA TYR A 119 -12.48 6.94 -8.53
C TYR A 119 -13.15 5.68 -7.98
N SER A 120 -13.54 5.67 -6.71
CA SER A 120 -14.21 4.52 -6.11
C SER A 120 -14.95 4.91 -4.82
N ILE A 121 -16.10 4.29 -4.59
CA ILE A 121 -16.84 4.41 -3.33
C ILE A 121 -16.53 3.26 -2.37
N LYS A 122 -15.65 2.32 -2.75
CA LYS A 122 -15.40 1.06 -2.04
C LYS A 122 -14.98 1.23 -0.58
N PHE A 123 -14.28 2.32 -0.27
CA PHE A 123 -13.70 2.56 1.06
C PHE A 123 -14.41 3.66 1.85
N VAL A 124 -15.60 4.08 1.42
CA VAL A 124 -16.36 5.16 2.08
C VAL A 124 -16.76 4.75 3.50
N GLU A 125 -17.23 3.52 3.70
CA GLU A 125 -17.61 3.01 5.02
C GLU A 125 -16.40 2.91 5.97
N ASP A 126 -15.24 2.55 5.45
CA ASP A 126 -13.99 2.51 6.22
C ASP A 126 -13.55 3.92 6.63
N GLU A 127 -13.75 4.93 5.77
CA GLU A 127 -13.51 6.34 6.11
C GLU A 127 -14.48 6.84 7.17
N GLU A 128 -15.77 6.53 7.06
CA GLU A 128 -16.75 6.92 8.08
C GLU A 128 -16.44 6.28 9.44
N TYR A 129 -15.97 5.03 9.44
CA TYR A 129 -15.47 4.39 10.67
C TYR A 129 -14.29 5.17 11.26
N ALA A 130 -13.30 5.55 10.45
CA ALA A 130 -12.15 6.32 10.92
C ALA A 130 -12.55 7.71 11.49
N LYS A 131 -13.52 8.38 10.84
CA LYS A 131 -14.09 9.66 11.33
C LYS A 131 -14.77 9.52 12.69
N GLN A 132 -15.68 8.56 12.80
CA GLN A 132 -16.43 8.33 14.05
C GLN A 132 -15.51 8.01 15.23
N ASN A 133 -14.39 7.33 14.97
CA ASN A 133 -13.41 6.96 15.99
C ASN A 133 -12.24 7.94 16.10
N GLN A 134 -12.26 9.07 15.36
CA GLN A 134 -11.20 10.09 15.36
C GLN A 134 -9.79 9.51 15.10
N LEU A 135 -9.68 8.57 14.17
CA LEU A 135 -8.42 7.89 13.88
C LEU A 135 -7.56 8.70 12.90
N GLY A 136 -6.25 8.66 13.11
CA GLY A 136 -5.26 9.25 12.21
C GLY A 136 -5.57 10.72 11.87
N LEU A 137 -5.74 11.03 10.59
CA LEU A 137 -6.11 12.36 10.06
C LEU A 137 -7.35 12.95 10.74
N TRP A 138 -8.34 12.10 11.07
CA TRP A 138 -9.61 12.56 11.64
C TRP A 138 -9.50 13.03 13.09
N SER A 139 -8.35 12.85 13.74
CA SER A 139 -7.98 13.47 15.02
C SER A 139 -7.23 14.79 14.88
N MET A 140 -7.09 15.31 13.64
CA MET A 140 -6.27 16.47 13.28
C MET A 140 -7.08 17.44 12.42
N THR A 141 -6.58 18.66 12.27
CA THR A 141 -7.01 19.58 11.21
C THR A 141 -6.09 19.39 10.03
N PHE A 142 -6.65 19.12 8.85
CA PHE A 142 -5.90 18.87 7.63
C PHE A 142 -6.66 19.36 6.39
N ASP A 143 -5.90 19.66 5.35
CA ASP A 143 -6.46 19.79 3.99
C ASP A 143 -6.60 18.40 3.37
N TYR A 144 -7.63 18.17 2.55
CA TYR A 144 -7.65 16.96 1.74
C TYR A 144 -6.43 16.93 0.79
N PRO A 145 -5.85 15.76 0.52
CA PRO A 145 -4.63 15.68 -0.30
C PRO A 145 -4.76 16.35 -1.67
N TRP A 146 -5.92 16.24 -2.32
CA TRP A 146 -6.19 16.93 -3.60
C TRP A 146 -6.26 18.45 -3.46
N ASP A 147 -6.75 18.98 -2.33
CA ASP A 147 -6.79 20.42 -2.06
C ASP A 147 -5.39 20.96 -1.75
N HIS A 148 -4.59 20.21 -1.00
CA HIS A 148 -3.19 20.52 -0.77
C HIS A 148 -2.44 20.64 -2.11
N ARG A 149 -2.56 19.64 -3.01
CA ARG A 149 -1.98 19.71 -4.35
C ARG A 149 -2.50 20.87 -5.20
N ALA A 150 -3.78 21.23 -5.06
CA ALA A 150 -4.34 22.38 -5.77
C ALA A 150 -3.72 23.69 -5.29
N LYS A 151 -3.55 23.88 -3.99
CA LYS A 151 -2.88 25.05 -3.37
C LYS A 151 -1.43 25.21 -3.82
N LEU A 152 -0.69 24.10 -3.95
CA LEU A 152 0.71 24.13 -4.43
C LEU A 152 0.82 24.59 -5.89
N ARG A 153 -0.14 24.21 -6.75
CA ARG A 153 -0.15 24.60 -8.16
C ARG A 153 -0.59 26.05 -8.41
N SER A 154 -1.22 26.67 -7.44
CA SER A 154 -1.71 28.05 -7.54
C SER A 154 -0.69 29.11 -7.05
N LYS A 155 0.43 28.66 -6.49
CA LYS A 155 1.56 29.49 -6.09
C LYS A 155 2.58 29.62 -7.21
#